data_54356babe22753446b1e889bf135278d
#
_entry.id   54356babe22753446b1e889bf135278d
#
_cell.length_a   1.000
_cell.length_b   1.000
_cell.length_c   1.000
_cell.angle_alpha   90.00
_cell.angle_beta   90.00
_cell.angle_gamma   90.00
#
_symmetry.space_group_name_H-M   'P 1'
#
loop_
_entity.id
_entity.type
_entity.pdbx_description
1 polymer ?
#
loop_
_entity_poly.entity_id
_entity_poly.type
_entity_poly.pdbx_seq_one_letter_code
_entity_poly.pdbx_strand_id
1 'polypeptide(L)'
;MQQRPIRILTDALRQLGANIEYAGNEGFPPLRITGSELQGCEISLAGNVSSQYISALLMIGAVLPQGLHLYLTGCIISRPYIDLTLKLIRDFGGHAEWSSENSITVYPGGYQDVPFTVESDWSAASYWYQILALRGNEERKTGSGESPKGNEEETVELLGLFPHSYQGDSRGAEIFSRLGVHTEYTDKGVRLTLAGTPVDRLEEDMVDIPDLAQTFVVTCCLMNLSLIHISEPTRP
;
A
#
# COMPACT_ATOMS: atom_id res chain seq x y z
N MET A 1 -16.20 -8.28 9.97
CA MET A 1 -16.34 -6.80 10.03
C MET A 1 -16.66 -6.31 11.45
N GLN A 2 -17.61 -6.88 12.18
CA GLN A 2 -18.00 -6.44 13.55
C GLN A 2 -16.88 -6.50 14.61
N GLN A 3 -15.78 -7.19 14.35
CA GLN A 3 -14.64 -7.30 15.27
C GLN A 3 -13.46 -6.40 14.87
N ARG A 4 -13.57 -5.60 13.80
CA ARG A 4 -12.54 -4.62 13.42
C ARG A 4 -12.80 -3.31 14.13
N PRO A 5 -11.84 -2.82 14.97
CA PRO A 5 -12.01 -1.55 15.65
C PRO A 5 -12.00 -0.39 14.64
N ILE A 6 -12.94 0.54 14.78
CA ILE A 6 -13.08 1.72 13.92
C ILE A 6 -13.13 3.02 14.73
N ARG A 7 -12.94 2.94 16.04
CA ARG A 7 -13.07 4.08 16.97
C ARG A 7 -12.24 5.28 16.53
N ILE A 8 -10.99 5.07 16.14
CA ILE A 8 -10.08 6.17 15.77
C ILE A 8 -10.67 7.01 14.63
N LEU A 9 -11.20 6.37 13.59
CA LEU A 9 -11.82 7.08 12.48
C LEU A 9 -13.14 7.74 12.88
N THR A 10 -14.00 7.06 13.66
CA THR A 10 -15.27 7.63 14.10
C THR A 10 -15.08 8.82 15.04
N ASP A 11 -14.08 8.78 15.93
CA ASP A 11 -13.79 9.89 16.83
C ASP A 11 -13.22 11.10 16.06
N ALA A 12 -12.37 10.86 15.06
CA ALA A 12 -11.89 11.91 14.17
C ALA A 12 -13.04 12.55 13.35
N LEU A 13 -13.95 11.74 12.79
CA LEU A 13 -15.10 12.25 12.06
C LEU A 13 -16.07 13.03 12.97
N ARG A 14 -16.26 12.60 14.21
CA ARG A 14 -17.05 13.34 15.20
C ARG A 14 -16.45 14.71 15.52
N GLN A 15 -15.14 14.83 15.58
CA GLN A 15 -14.48 16.13 15.73
C GLN A 15 -14.77 17.07 14.55
N LEU A 16 -14.96 16.50 13.34
CA LEU A 16 -15.39 17.25 12.15
C LEU A 16 -16.89 17.59 12.16
N GLY A 17 -17.67 17.10 13.14
CA GLY A 17 -19.11 17.34 13.25
C GLY A 17 -20.00 16.17 12.80
N ALA A 18 -19.43 15.00 12.51
CA ALA A 18 -20.23 13.84 12.12
C ALA A 18 -21.07 13.31 13.29
N ASN A 19 -22.33 13.00 13.01
CA ASN A 19 -23.23 12.36 13.97
C ASN A 19 -23.20 10.84 13.75
N ILE A 20 -22.38 10.15 14.53
CA ILE A 20 -22.15 8.72 14.45
C ILE A 20 -22.42 8.06 15.80
N GLU A 21 -23.22 7.02 15.82
CA GLU A 21 -23.54 6.19 16.98
C GLU A 21 -23.11 4.74 16.71
N TYR A 22 -22.66 4.03 17.73
CA TYR A 22 -22.46 2.60 17.67
C TYR A 22 -23.79 1.88 17.92
N ALA A 23 -24.22 1.05 16.97
CA ALA A 23 -25.45 0.28 17.10
C ALA A 23 -25.24 -1.05 17.84
N GLY A 24 -24.00 -1.36 18.22
CA GLY A 24 -23.59 -2.53 18.97
C GLY A 24 -22.49 -2.17 19.98
N ASN A 25 -21.39 -2.91 19.95
CA ASN A 25 -20.26 -2.66 20.84
C ASN A 25 -19.57 -1.33 20.49
N GLU A 26 -19.24 -0.55 21.50
CA GLU A 26 -18.55 0.73 21.33
C GLU A 26 -17.18 0.53 20.68
N GLY A 27 -16.87 1.34 19.66
CA GLY A 27 -15.62 1.25 18.91
C GLY A 27 -15.67 0.28 17.72
N PHE A 28 -16.80 -0.43 17.50
CA PHE A 28 -16.93 -1.45 16.48
C PHE A 28 -18.19 -1.26 15.64
N PRO A 29 -18.20 -1.66 14.36
CA PRO A 29 -19.43 -1.74 13.57
C PRO A 29 -20.45 -2.71 14.21
N PRO A 30 -21.76 -2.55 13.94
CA PRO A 30 -22.35 -1.61 13.01
C PRO A 30 -22.51 -0.20 13.57
N LEU A 31 -22.52 0.79 12.67
CA LEU A 31 -22.68 2.20 12.97
C LEU A 31 -24.06 2.70 12.51
N ARG A 32 -24.65 3.63 13.27
CA ARG A 32 -25.73 4.49 12.80
C ARG A 32 -25.16 5.86 12.50
N ILE A 33 -25.31 6.33 11.27
CA ILE A 33 -24.79 7.61 10.81
C ILE A 33 -25.99 8.47 10.42
N THR A 34 -26.11 9.64 11.05
CA THR A 34 -27.09 10.65 10.67
C THR A 34 -26.36 11.76 9.93
N GLY A 35 -26.86 12.16 8.75
CA GLY A 35 -26.25 13.21 7.96
C GLY A 35 -26.10 14.51 8.75
N SER A 36 -24.95 15.15 8.63
CA SER A 36 -24.62 16.43 9.25
C SER A 36 -23.65 17.20 8.37
N GLU A 37 -23.60 18.52 8.54
CA GLU A 37 -22.60 19.34 7.89
C GLU A 37 -21.28 19.17 8.63
N LEU A 38 -20.25 18.73 7.89
CA LEU A 38 -18.90 18.62 8.43
C LEU A 38 -18.17 19.95 8.30
N GLN A 39 -17.37 20.26 9.31
CA GLN A 39 -16.52 21.44 9.34
C GLN A 39 -15.05 21.02 9.32
N GLY A 40 -14.22 21.79 8.61
CA GLY A 40 -12.78 21.59 8.68
C GLY A 40 -12.23 21.99 10.04
N CYS A 41 -11.24 21.26 10.52
CA CYS A 41 -10.54 21.60 11.74
C CYS A 41 -9.11 20.98 11.76
N GLU A 42 -8.44 21.19 12.88
CA GLU A 42 -7.21 20.50 13.21
C GLU A 42 -7.52 19.18 13.94
N ILE A 43 -6.94 18.09 13.48
CA ILE A 43 -7.09 16.74 14.08
C ILE A 43 -5.70 16.19 14.39
N SER A 44 -5.56 15.54 15.54
CA SER A 44 -4.36 14.79 15.88
C SER A 44 -4.66 13.28 15.90
N LEU A 45 -3.84 12.49 15.21
CA LEU A 45 -3.89 11.03 15.18
C LEU A 45 -2.52 10.45 15.47
N ALA A 46 -2.47 9.24 16.01
CA ALA A 46 -1.22 8.50 16.08
C ALA A 46 -0.77 8.08 14.67
N GLY A 47 0.50 8.28 14.34
CA GLY A 47 1.06 7.95 13.02
C GLY A 47 1.13 6.45 12.73
N ASN A 48 1.02 5.62 13.76
CA ASN A 48 1.00 4.15 13.66
C ASN A 48 -0.41 3.54 13.52
N VAL A 49 -1.43 4.37 13.29
CA VAL A 49 -2.77 3.86 12.93
C VAL A 49 -2.79 3.43 11.46
N SER A 50 -3.84 2.71 11.08
CA SER A 50 -4.03 2.34 9.67
C SER A 50 -3.99 3.57 8.77
N SER A 51 -3.11 3.56 7.77
CA SER A 51 -3.02 4.60 6.74
C SER A 51 -4.36 4.83 6.02
N GLN A 52 -5.24 3.82 5.99
CA GLN A 52 -6.59 3.94 5.44
C GLN A 52 -7.45 4.98 6.18
N TYR A 53 -7.29 5.13 7.51
CA TYR A 53 -8.00 6.15 8.29
C TYR A 53 -7.48 7.55 7.97
N ILE A 54 -6.16 7.68 7.84
CA ILE A 54 -5.50 8.92 7.43
C ILE A 54 -5.96 9.30 6.04
N SER A 55 -5.88 8.39 5.07
CA SER A 55 -6.32 8.61 3.68
C SER A 55 -7.79 9.00 3.58
N ALA A 56 -8.68 8.35 4.34
CA ALA A 56 -10.11 8.68 4.36
C ALA A 56 -10.37 10.12 4.80
N LEU A 57 -9.66 10.60 5.84
CA LEU A 57 -9.77 11.98 6.33
C LEU A 57 -9.18 12.98 5.33
N LEU A 58 -8.02 12.67 4.73
CA LEU A 58 -7.39 13.53 3.73
C LEU A 58 -8.28 13.72 2.51
N MET A 59 -8.90 12.63 2.00
CA MET A 59 -9.78 12.71 0.82
C MET A 59 -10.99 13.61 1.03
N ILE A 60 -11.60 13.61 2.23
CA ILE A 60 -12.71 14.52 2.51
C ILE A 60 -12.24 15.94 2.82
N GLY A 61 -10.97 16.13 3.23
CA GLY A 61 -10.41 17.42 3.61
C GLY A 61 -10.60 18.51 2.55
N ALA A 62 -10.45 18.17 1.27
CA ALA A 62 -10.58 19.12 0.16
C ALA A 62 -12.00 19.68 -0.03
N VAL A 63 -13.04 18.95 0.42
CA VAL A 63 -14.44 19.38 0.32
C VAL A 63 -14.99 19.99 1.61
N LEU A 64 -14.19 19.99 2.68
CA LEU A 64 -14.56 20.68 3.92
C LEU A 64 -14.42 22.18 3.77
N PRO A 65 -15.34 23.00 4.34
CA PRO A 65 -15.32 24.46 4.17
C PRO A 65 -14.03 25.14 4.60
N GLN A 66 -13.34 24.58 5.58
CA GLN A 66 -12.08 25.12 6.14
C GLN A 66 -10.87 24.25 5.81
N GLY A 67 -11.06 23.20 4.99
CA GLY A 67 -10.01 22.20 4.75
C GLY A 67 -9.76 21.32 5.99
N LEU A 68 -8.59 20.69 6.05
CA LEU A 68 -8.17 19.84 7.15
C LEU A 68 -6.68 20.04 7.46
N HIS A 69 -6.35 20.21 8.73
CA HIS A 69 -4.99 20.11 9.21
C HIS A 69 -4.85 18.87 10.08
N LEU A 70 -4.01 17.92 9.63
CA LEU A 70 -3.82 16.64 10.30
C LEU A 70 -2.41 16.57 10.89
N TYR A 71 -2.32 16.38 12.20
CA TYR A 71 -1.07 16.17 12.92
C TYR A 71 -0.91 14.70 13.30
N LEU A 72 0.19 14.07 12.89
CA LEU A 72 0.50 12.67 13.15
C LEU A 72 1.52 12.56 14.28
N THR A 73 1.15 11.88 15.36
CA THR A 73 2.03 11.71 16.54
C THR A 73 2.78 10.39 16.47
N GLY A 74 4.02 10.38 16.95
CA GLY A 74 4.86 9.18 17.00
C GLY A 74 5.39 8.75 15.62
N CYS A 75 5.65 7.47 15.46
CA CYS A 75 6.17 6.91 14.22
C CYS A 75 5.07 6.82 13.16
N ILE A 76 5.34 7.35 11.97
CA ILE A 76 4.43 7.23 10.81
C ILE A 76 4.81 5.96 10.05
N ILE A 77 3.86 5.05 9.93
CA ILE A 77 3.99 3.81 9.18
C ILE A 77 3.22 3.90 7.86
N SER A 78 3.63 3.10 6.89
CA SER A 78 2.95 3.06 5.58
C SER A 78 2.86 4.45 4.91
N ARG A 79 3.90 5.27 5.07
CA ARG A 79 3.96 6.63 4.51
C ARG A 79 3.70 6.68 3.00
N PRO A 80 4.17 5.75 2.17
CA PRO A 80 3.88 5.74 0.74
C PRO A 80 2.39 5.75 0.39
N TYR A 81 1.53 5.14 1.23
CA TYR A 81 0.08 5.15 1.01
C TYR A 81 -0.55 6.52 1.33
N ILE A 82 0.04 7.26 2.27
CA ILE A 82 -0.35 8.64 2.53
C ILE A 82 0.08 9.51 1.33
N ASP A 83 1.30 9.33 0.85
CA ASP A 83 1.85 10.06 -0.29
C ASP A 83 1.06 9.79 -1.58
N LEU A 84 0.66 8.53 -1.81
CA LEU A 84 -0.29 8.14 -2.87
C LEU A 84 -1.58 8.96 -2.77
N THR A 85 -2.17 9.05 -1.57
CA THR A 85 -3.41 9.79 -1.37
C THR A 85 -3.24 11.28 -1.64
N LEU A 86 -2.15 11.90 -1.14
CA LEU A 86 -1.84 13.31 -1.39
C LEU A 86 -1.64 13.59 -2.89
N LYS A 87 -1.03 12.65 -3.61
CA LYS A 87 -0.84 12.79 -5.04
C LYS A 87 -2.16 12.69 -5.80
N LEU A 88 -3.00 11.73 -5.46
CA LEU A 88 -4.34 11.61 -6.06
C LEU A 88 -5.20 12.84 -5.79
N ILE A 89 -5.18 13.39 -4.57
CA ILE A 89 -5.87 14.66 -4.28
C ILE A 89 -5.43 15.75 -5.25
N ARG A 90 -4.13 15.87 -5.51
CA ARG A 90 -3.56 16.88 -6.44
C ARG A 90 -3.91 16.58 -7.90
N ASP A 91 -3.84 15.32 -8.31
CA ASP A 91 -4.18 14.90 -9.68
C ASP A 91 -5.65 15.20 -10.01
N PHE A 92 -6.53 15.17 -9.00
CA PHE A 92 -7.93 15.56 -9.11
C PHE A 92 -8.19 17.04 -8.79
N GLY A 93 -7.16 17.89 -8.83
CA GLY A 93 -7.28 19.35 -8.72
C GLY A 93 -7.43 19.88 -7.29
N GLY A 94 -7.39 19.05 -6.27
CA GLY A 94 -7.30 19.47 -4.88
C GLY A 94 -5.89 19.94 -4.53
N HIS A 95 -5.76 20.59 -3.38
CA HIS A 95 -4.46 21.02 -2.86
C HIS A 95 -4.19 20.37 -1.50
N ALA A 96 -3.15 19.53 -1.43
CA ALA A 96 -2.74 18.85 -0.21
C ALA A 96 -1.22 18.67 -0.18
N GLU A 97 -0.61 18.85 0.99
CA GLU A 97 0.83 18.74 1.16
C GLU A 97 1.24 18.38 2.58
N TRP A 98 2.44 17.86 2.73
CA TRP A 98 3.10 17.80 4.02
C TRP A 98 3.54 19.22 4.41
N SER A 99 2.93 19.77 5.46
CA SER A 99 3.31 21.09 6.02
C SER A 99 4.49 21.00 6.99
N SER A 100 4.78 19.79 7.49
CA SER A 100 5.99 19.44 8.24
C SER A 100 6.24 17.93 8.13
N GLU A 101 7.27 17.40 8.83
CA GLU A 101 7.53 15.95 8.88
C GLU A 101 6.33 15.13 9.38
N ASN A 102 5.53 15.73 10.28
CA ASN A 102 4.42 15.07 10.98
C ASN A 102 3.06 15.73 10.74
N SER A 103 2.97 16.73 9.87
CA SER A 103 1.73 17.46 9.64
C SER A 103 1.37 17.50 8.17
N ILE A 104 0.09 17.33 7.88
CA ILE A 104 -0.47 17.40 6.53
C ILE A 104 -1.56 18.45 6.52
N THR A 105 -1.54 19.31 5.53
CA THR A 105 -2.59 20.29 5.26
C THR A 105 -3.30 19.96 3.97
N VAL A 106 -4.62 19.87 4.03
CA VAL A 106 -5.50 19.81 2.86
C VAL A 106 -6.30 21.10 2.82
N TYR A 107 -6.16 21.84 1.75
CA TYR A 107 -6.82 23.13 1.56
C TYR A 107 -8.22 22.94 0.98
N PRO A 108 -9.19 23.79 1.34
CA PRO A 108 -10.52 23.75 0.76
C PRO A 108 -10.47 24.14 -0.72
N GLY A 109 -11.31 23.52 -1.55
CA GLY A 109 -11.36 23.81 -2.99
C GLY A 109 -12.11 22.77 -3.80
N GLY A 110 -12.32 21.60 -3.21
CA GLY A 110 -13.00 20.47 -3.87
C GLY A 110 -12.12 19.78 -4.91
N TYR A 111 -12.79 19.04 -5.78
CA TYR A 111 -12.17 18.21 -6.82
C TYR A 111 -12.65 18.63 -8.21
N GLN A 112 -11.86 18.30 -9.22
CA GLN A 112 -12.17 18.50 -10.62
C GLN A 112 -12.48 17.15 -11.28
N ASP A 113 -13.30 17.16 -12.30
CA ASP A 113 -13.55 16.01 -13.16
C ASP A 113 -12.41 15.89 -14.16
N VAL A 114 -11.54 14.91 -13.96
CA VAL A 114 -10.36 14.66 -14.80
C VAL A 114 -10.34 13.19 -15.25
N PRO A 115 -9.97 12.91 -16.51
CA PRO A 115 -9.73 11.53 -16.95
C PRO A 115 -8.59 10.91 -16.12
N PHE A 116 -8.83 9.74 -15.55
CA PHE A 116 -7.85 9.03 -14.75
C PHE A 116 -7.84 7.54 -15.07
N THR A 117 -6.66 6.96 -15.24
CA THR A 117 -6.48 5.52 -15.42
C THR A 117 -5.94 4.93 -14.13
N VAL A 118 -6.70 4.01 -13.54
CA VAL A 118 -6.28 3.30 -12.33
C VAL A 118 -5.19 2.31 -12.68
N GLU A 119 -4.06 2.40 -12.00
CA GLU A 119 -2.97 1.44 -12.07
C GLU A 119 -3.38 0.09 -11.48
N SER A 120 -2.85 -1.01 -12.00
CA SER A 120 -3.04 -2.33 -11.42
C SER A 120 -2.35 -2.46 -10.05
N ASP A 121 -2.82 -3.40 -9.25
CA ASP A 121 -2.41 -3.58 -7.86
C ASP A 121 -1.05 -4.31 -7.76
N TRP A 122 -0.03 -3.61 -7.27
CA TRP A 122 1.31 -4.15 -7.04
C TRP A 122 1.35 -5.19 -5.90
N SER A 123 0.48 -5.07 -4.90
CA SER A 123 0.38 -6.10 -3.84
C SER A 123 -0.11 -7.41 -4.44
N ALA A 124 -1.14 -7.36 -5.29
CA ALA A 124 -1.65 -8.53 -6.02
C ALA A 124 -0.61 -9.09 -7.01
N ALA A 125 0.16 -8.21 -7.68
CA ALA A 125 1.23 -8.62 -8.58
C ALA A 125 2.30 -9.45 -7.86
N SER A 126 2.57 -9.18 -6.58
CA SER A 126 3.60 -9.88 -5.79
C SER A 126 3.43 -11.40 -5.75
N TYR A 127 2.19 -11.90 -5.84
CA TYR A 127 1.93 -13.35 -5.90
C TYR A 127 2.41 -13.99 -7.22
N TRP A 128 2.37 -13.26 -8.32
CA TRP A 128 2.91 -13.75 -9.59
C TRP A 128 4.44 -13.79 -9.56
N TYR A 129 5.06 -12.77 -8.97
CA TYR A 129 6.50 -12.80 -8.69
C TYR A 129 6.89 -13.97 -7.81
N GLN A 130 6.12 -14.24 -6.75
CA GLN A 130 6.34 -15.38 -5.85
C GLN A 130 6.29 -16.71 -6.61
N ILE A 131 5.24 -16.93 -7.41
CA ILE A 131 5.07 -18.17 -8.20
C ILE A 131 6.30 -18.39 -9.09
N LEU A 132 6.76 -17.34 -9.78
CA LEU A 132 7.90 -17.43 -10.67
C LEU A 132 9.22 -17.69 -9.92
N ALA A 133 9.44 -17.01 -8.78
CA ALA A 133 10.61 -17.23 -7.93
C ALA A 133 10.69 -18.67 -7.40
N LEU A 134 9.56 -19.20 -6.93
CA LEU A 134 9.47 -20.58 -6.41
C LEU A 134 9.75 -21.61 -7.51
N ARG A 135 9.21 -21.39 -8.68
CA ARG A 135 9.44 -22.26 -9.84
C ARG A 135 10.94 -22.29 -10.24
N GLY A 136 11.56 -21.14 -10.39
CA GLY A 136 12.99 -21.08 -10.69
C GLY A 136 13.87 -21.73 -9.61
N ASN A 137 13.41 -21.73 -8.36
CA ASN A 137 14.09 -22.42 -7.28
C ASN A 137 13.98 -23.96 -7.38
N GLU A 138 12.83 -24.49 -7.80
CA GLU A 138 12.64 -25.93 -8.04
C GLU A 138 13.48 -26.42 -9.21
N GLU A 139 13.54 -25.70 -10.31
CA GLU A 139 14.34 -26.04 -11.47
C GLU A 139 15.83 -26.13 -11.12
N ARG A 140 16.32 -25.23 -10.28
CA ARG A 140 17.71 -25.30 -9.77
C ARG A 140 17.98 -26.50 -8.88
N LYS A 141 17.04 -26.89 -8.02
CA LYS A 141 17.20 -28.05 -7.10
C LYS A 141 17.18 -29.38 -7.83
N THR A 142 16.39 -29.52 -8.87
CA THR A 142 16.25 -30.78 -9.62
C THR A 142 17.40 -31.02 -10.59
N GLY A 143 18.28 -30.02 -10.79
CA GLY A 143 19.39 -30.14 -11.74
C GLY A 143 18.91 -30.34 -13.19
N SER A 144 17.62 -30.16 -13.43
CA SER A 144 17.03 -30.20 -14.76
C SER A 144 17.40 -28.92 -15.52
N GLY A 145 18.71 -28.68 -15.66
CA GLY A 145 19.28 -27.66 -16.54
C GLY A 145 19.08 -27.96 -18.03
N GLU A 146 18.14 -28.83 -18.35
CA GLU A 146 17.52 -28.84 -19.67
C GLU A 146 16.57 -27.64 -19.67
N SER A 147 17.02 -26.52 -20.27
CA SER A 147 16.10 -25.53 -20.82
C SER A 147 14.92 -26.27 -21.44
N PRO A 148 13.67 -25.91 -21.16
CA PRO A 148 12.53 -26.56 -21.77
C PRO A 148 12.81 -26.62 -23.28
N LYS A 149 12.74 -27.82 -23.85
CA LYS A 149 12.92 -28.05 -25.29
C LYS A 149 11.79 -27.39 -26.04
N GLY A 150 11.92 -26.11 -26.25
CA GLY A 150 11.02 -25.24 -26.96
C GLY A 150 11.39 -23.80 -26.65
N ASN A 151 11.73 -23.03 -27.65
CA ASN A 151 12.24 -21.67 -27.65
C ASN A 151 11.29 -20.59 -27.04
N GLU A 152 10.54 -20.89 -26.00
CA GLU A 152 9.74 -19.91 -25.28
C GLU A 152 10.33 -19.79 -23.87
N GLU A 153 11.12 -18.74 -23.65
CA GLU A 153 11.42 -18.26 -22.31
C GLU A 153 10.08 -18.08 -21.59
N GLU A 154 9.92 -18.77 -20.46
CA GLU A 154 8.69 -18.71 -19.72
C GLU A 154 8.53 -17.33 -19.12
N THR A 155 7.61 -16.58 -19.69
CA THR A 155 7.34 -15.18 -19.33
C THR A 155 5.94 -15.05 -18.74
N VAL A 156 5.81 -14.20 -17.72
CA VAL A 156 4.52 -13.76 -17.18
C VAL A 156 4.33 -12.29 -17.51
N GLU A 157 3.26 -11.94 -18.20
CA GLU A 157 2.90 -10.55 -18.46
C GLU A 157 1.81 -10.09 -17.50
N LEU A 158 2.07 -8.98 -16.80
CA LEU A 158 1.12 -8.33 -15.89
C LEU A 158 0.82 -6.94 -16.44
N LEU A 159 -0.44 -6.71 -16.77
CA LEU A 159 -0.87 -5.46 -17.40
C LEU A 159 -1.14 -4.36 -16.37
N GLY A 160 -0.96 -3.10 -16.77
CA GLY A 160 -1.31 -1.94 -15.98
C GLY A 160 -0.36 -1.63 -14.82
N LEU A 161 0.83 -2.20 -14.80
CA LEU A 161 1.88 -1.91 -13.83
C LEU A 161 2.99 -1.10 -14.50
N PHE A 162 3.35 0.06 -13.93
CA PHE A 162 4.25 1.00 -14.58
C PHE A 162 5.47 1.36 -13.70
N PRO A 163 6.60 1.83 -14.31
CA PRO A 163 7.85 2.07 -13.58
C PRO A 163 7.76 3.22 -12.56
N HIS A 164 6.81 4.15 -12.75
CA HIS A 164 6.60 5.31 -11.87
C HIS A 164 5.29 5.17 -11.09
N SER A 165 5.16 4.06 -10.38
CA SER A 165 4.00 3.79 -9.55
C SER A 165 3.96 4.68 -8.31
N TYR A 166 2.74 5.06 -7.90
CA TYR A 166 2.47 5.69 -6.61
C TYR A 166 2.31 4.67 -5.47
N GLN A 167 2.14 3.39 -5.82
CA GLN A 167 2.02 2.31 -4.85
C GLN A 167 3.40 1.96 -4.30
N GLY A 168 3.57 2.02 -2.96
CA GLY A 168 4.82 1.64 -2.29
C GLY A 168 5.26 0.21 -2.63
N ASP A 169 4.29 -0.67 -2.84
CA ASP A 169 4.52 -2.09 -3.15
C ASP A 169 5.17 -2.33 -4.51
N SER A 170 5.26 -1.33 -5.39
CA SER A 170 6.06 -1.40 -6.63
C SER A 170 7.54 -1.71 -6.36
N ARG A 171 8.03 -1.39 -5.16
CA ARG A 171 9.36 -1.78 -4.67
C ARG A 171 9.57 -3.30 -4.65
N GLY A 172 8.48 -4.07 -4.62
CA GLY A 172 8.51 -5.53 -4.73
C GLY A 172 9.28 -6.05 -5.93
N ALA A 173 9.22 -5.35 -7.07
CA ALA A 173 9.95 -5.72 -8.29
C ALA A 173 11.47 -5.75 -8.05
N GLU A 174 12.03 -4.75 -7.35
CA GLU A 174 13.46 -4.70 -7.00
C GLU A 174 13.82 -5.82 -6.02
N ILE A 175 13.00 -6.07 -5.01
CA ILE A 175 13.26 -7.10 -4.01
C ILE A 175 13.21 -8.50 -4.67
N PHE A 176 12.24 -8.76 -5.52
CA PHE A 176 12.14 -10.02 -6.25
C PHE A 176 13.27 -10.23 -7.27
N SER A 177 13.92 -9.16 -7.75
CA SER A 177 15.12 -9.31 -8.59
C SER A 177 16.25 -10.05 -7.87
N ARG A 178 16.37 -9.83 -6.57
CA ARG A 178 17.33 -10.57 -5.70
C ARG A 178 16.90 -12.01 -5.43
N LEU A 179 15.66 -12.35 -5.71
CA LEU A 179 15.11 -13.71 -5.62
C LEU A 179 15.06 -14.43 -6.97
N GLY A 180 15.67 -13.82 -8.01
CA GLY A 180 15.83 -14.41 -9.33
C GLY A 180 14.66 -14.16 -10.28
N VAL A 181 13.85 -13.11 -10.07
CA VAL A 181 12.80 -12.69 -10.98
C VAL A 181 13.13 -11.32 -11.55
N HIS A 182 13.35 -11.26 -12.85
CA HIS A 182 13.61 -10.01 -13.56
C HIS A 182 12.32 -9.36 -14.04
N THR A 183 12.26 -8.04 -13.94
CA THR A 183 11.13 -7.21 -14.39
C THR A 183 11.56 -6.36 -15.58
N GLU A 184 10.92 -6.56 -16.71
CA GLU A 184 11.02 -5.68 -17.87
C GLU A 184 9.75 -4.82 -17.95
N TYR A 185 9.90 -3.49 -17.96
CA TYR A 185 8.78 -2.58 -18.14
C TYR A 185 8.45 -2.42 -19.62
N THR A 186 7.16 -2.53 -19.94
CA THR A 186 6.61 -2.40 -21.29
C THR A 186 5.57 -1.28 -21.35
N ASP A 187 5.12 -0.90 -22.51
CA ASP A 187 4.06 0.09 -22.70
C ASP A 187 2.71 -0.33 -22.06
N LYS A 188 2.53 -1.64 -21.81
CA LYS A 188 1.27 -2.19 -21.28
C LYS A 188 1.34 -2.59 -19.81
N GLY A 189 2.53 -2.70 -19.26
CA GLY A 189 2.75 -3.19 -17.91
C GLY A 189 4.15 -3.75 -17.72
N VAL A 190 4.28 -4.92 -17.10
CA VAL A 190 5.56 -5.57 -16.85
C VAL A 190 5.58 -6.98 -17.44
N ARG A 191 6.76 -7.39 -17.90
CA ARG A 191 7.08 -8.77 -18.27
C ARG A 191 8.06 -9.33 -17.26
N LEU A 192 7.72 -10.45 -16.65
CA LEU A 192 8.54 -11.15 -15.67
C LEU A 192 9.22 -12.35 -16.32
N THR A 193 10.50 -12.51 -16.02
CA THR A 193 11.32 -13.64 -16.47
C THR A 193 12.17 -14.18 -15.32
N LEU A 194 12.58 -15.43 -15.42
CA LEU A 194 13.59 -15.98 -14.51
C LEU A 194 14.97 -15.49 -14.93
N ALA A 195 15.70 -14.85 -14.02
CA ALA A 195 17.05 -14.37 -14.29
C ALA A 195 17.89 -14.33 -13.01
N GLY A 196 19.15 -14.75 -13.14
CA GLY A 196 20.11 -14.70 -12.05
C GLY A 196 19.95 -15.80 -10.99
N THR A 197 20.75 -15.69 -9.95
CA THR A 197 20.74 -16.61 -8.81
C THR A 197 20.18 -15.90 -7.60
N PRO A 198 19.21 -16.48 -6.88
CA PRO A 198 18.72 -15.89 -5.64
C PRO A 198 19.84 -15.71 -4.62
N VAL A 199 19.69 -14.69 -3.79
CA VAL A 199 20.54 -14.49 -2.62
C VAL A 199 20.25 -15.57 -1.56
N ASP A 200 21.24 -15.87 -0.71
CA ASP A 200 21.06 -16.82 0.40
C ASP A 200 20.29 -16.20 1.58
N ARG A 201 20.30 -14.87 1.64
CA ARG A 201 19.69 -14.08 2.72
C ARG A 201 19.07 -12.81 2.18
N LEU A 202 17.82 -12.57 2.56
CA LEU A 202 17.10 -11.33 2.27
C LEU A 202 17.00 -10.48 3.54
N GLU A 203 17.45 -9.23 3.48
CA GLU A 203 17.30 -8.24 4.54
C GLU A 203 16.54 -7.05 4.00
N GLU A 204 15.38 -6.73 4.60
CA GLU A 204 14.49 -5.67 4.14
C GLU A 204 13.79 -4.95 5.28
N ASP A 205 13.68 -3.63 5.13
CA ASP A 205 12.75 -2.82 5.91
C ASP A 205 11.40 -2.78 5.18
N MET A 206 10.37 -3.38 5.81
CA MET A 206 9.02 -3.50 5.26
C MET A 206 8.02 -2.55 5.93
N VAL A 207 8.48 -1.57 6.70
CA VAL A 207 7.62 -0.58 7.36
C VAL A 207 6.78 0.19 6.34
N ASP A 208 7.35 0.48 5.16
CA ASP A 208 6.69 1.20 4.07
C ASP A 208 5.92 0.30 3.09
N ILE A 209 6.15 -1.02 3.14
CA ILE A 209 5.55 -2.03 2.27
C ILE A 209 5.03 -3.24 3.06
N PRO A 210 4.23 -3.01 4.12
CA PRO A 210 3.83 -4.07 5.05
C PRO A 210 3.01 -5.18 4.38
N ASP A 211 2.27 -4.87 3.33
CA ASP A 211 1.42 -5.83 2.61
C ASP A 211 2.25 -6.86 1.83
N LEU A 212 3.51 -6.55 1.49
CA LEU A 212 4.43 -7.50 0.86
C LEU A 212 5.10 -8.46 1.85
N ALA A 213 5.13 -8.13 3.14
CA ALA A 213 5.83 -8.93 4.15
C ALA A 213 5.36 -10.40 4.15
N GLN A 214 4.05 -10.63 4.08
CA GLN A 214 3.48 -11.98 4.03
C GLN A 214 3.96 -12.76 2.80
N THR A 215 4.06 -12.13 1.63
CA THR A 215 4.52 -12.77 0.40
C THR A 215 6.00 -13.15 0.53
N PHE A 216 6.85 -12.25 1.03
CA PHE A 216 8.28 -12.53 1.21
C PHE A 216 8.55 -13.58 2.27
N VAL A 217 7.81 -13.60 3.40
CA VAL A 217 7.95 -14.63 4.43
C VAL A 217 7.70 -16.02 3.83
N VAL A 218 6.62 -16.20 3.10
CA VAL A 218 6.30 -17.48 2.46
C VAL A 218 7.31 -17.85 1.38
N THR A 219 7.71 -16.87 0.54
CA THR A 219 8.71 -17.09 -0.51
C THR A 219 10.03 -17.56 0.07
N CYS A 220 10.58 -16.84 1.04
CA CYS A 220 11.86 -17.19 1.66
C CYS A 220 11.80 -18.54 2.37
N CYS A 221 10.71 -18.83 3.07
CA CYS A 221 10.51 -20.12 3.72
C CYS A 221 10.58 -21.29 2.72
N LEU A 222 9.86 -21.20 1.61
CA LEU A 222 9.81 -22.26 0.59
C LEU A 222 11.11 -22.36 -0.22
N MET A 223 11.84 -21.25 -0.36
CA MET A 223 13.15 -21.23 -1.01
C MET A 223 14.30 -21.65 -0.07
N ASN A 224 14.06 -21.88 1.23
CA ASN A 224 15.05 -22.11 2.28
C ASN A 224 16.05 -20.94 2.43
N LEU A 225 15.57 -19.72 2.29
CA LEU A 225 16.38 -18.51 2.47
C LEU A 225 16.22 -17.97 3.88
N SER A 226 17.27 -17.33 4.39
CA SER A 226 17.15 -16.52 5.62
C SER A 226 16.46 -15.19 5.31
N LEU A 227 15.45 -14.84 6.09
CA LEU A 227 14.76 -13.53 6.00
C LEU A 227 14.97 -12.77 7.30
N ILE A 228 15.50 -11.55 7.20
CA ILE A 228 15.49 -10.55 8.26
C ILE A 228 14.70 -9.37 7.77
N HIS A 229 13.67 -9.02 8.52
CA HIS A 229 12.82 -7.89 8.16
C HIS A 229 12.47 -7.03 9.37
N ILE A 230 12.26 -5.74 9.12
CA ILE A 230 11.64 -4.80 10.03
C ILE A 230 10.21 -4.62 9.53
N SER A 231 9.25 -4.77 10.41
CA SER A 231 7.83 -4.56 10.12
C SER A 231 7.15 -3.86 11.28
N GLU A 232 5.90 -3.46 11.08
CA GLU A 232 5.09 -2.94 12.18
C GLU A 232 5.10 -3.92 13.37
N PRO A 233 5.18 -3.39 14.61
CA PRO A 233 4.91 -4.24 15.77
C PRO A 233 3.52 -4.83 15.61
N THR A 234 3.43 -6.15 15.72
CA THR A 234 2.15 -6.87 15.66
C THR A 234 1.17 -6.21 16.62
N ARG A 235 0.01 -5.83 16.10
CA ARG A 235 -1.06 -5.28 16.93
C ARG A 235 -1.47 -6.32 17.97
N PRO A 236 -1.60 -5.96 19.26
CA PRO A 236 -2.09 -6.88 20.28
C PRO A 236 -3.54 -7.29 20.02
#